data_a33de6c5d87dd9ba9e2ce11331975b87
#
_entry.id   a33de6c5d87dd9ba9e2ce11331975b87
#
_cell.length_a   1.000
_cell.length_b   1.000
_cell.length_c   1.000
_cell.angle_alpha   90.00
_cell.angle_beta   90.00
_cell.angle_gamma   90.00
#
_symmetry.space_group_name_H-M   'P 1'
#
loop_
_entity.id
_entity.type
_entity.pdbx_description
1 polymer ?
#
loop_
_entity_poly.entity_id
_entity_poly.type
_entity_poly.pdbx_seq_one_letter_code
_entity_poly.pdbx_strand_id
1 'polypeptide(L)'
;MTATPQSARFSVSLIFLIYGTLIGSYLPYLPFVKDRFGIGESAFSMGFLFGAGGALLSLPLAPWIIKQVGTRKAVLVMSLCYLSMVGFMMAAPSFPIFLAVFLLVGLTISTWEIAVNSQASAIEDQMGRPVISSIHGFWSLGTFIGSAAMAGWLALELNGIWLIWGLIVLSFLALPKVYDGLMRREQIPAESTKESAPLKLKYMLYPPLIAVAFYMIAGYMLEGTFQAGGA
;
A
#
# COMPACT_ATOMS: atom_id res chain seq x y z
N MET A 1 16.38 -9.74 22.02
CA MET A 1 15.13 -9.91 22.77
C MET A 1 14.04 -10.38 21.82
N THR A 2 13.15 -11.28 22.25
CA THR A 2 11.96 -11.67 21.49
C THR A 2 10.88 -10.60 21.66
N ALA A 3 10.17 -10.24 20.58
CA ALA A 3 9.10 -9.26 20.65
C ALA A 3 7.92 -9.84 21.44
N THR A 4 7.31 -9.06 22.33
CA THR A 4 6.05 -9.44 22.95
C THR A 4 4.89 -9.21 21.97
N PRO A 5 3.76 -9.96 22.08
CA PRO A 5 2.60 -9.74 21.20
C PRO A 5 2.09 -8.28 21.22
N GLN A 6 2.15 -7.62 22.38
CA GLN A 6 1.75 -6.22 22.53
C GLN A 6 2.70 -5.27 21.77
N SER A 7 4.03 -5.49 21.88
CA SER A 7 4.99 -4.66 21.15
C SER A 7 4.90 -4.88 19.64
N ALA A 8 4.67 -6.13 19.22
CA ALA A 8 4.48 -6.46 17.81
C ALA A 8 3.18 -5.82 17.25
N ARG A 9 2.09 -5.88 18.00
CA ARG A 9 0.84 -5.19 17.64
C ARG A 9 1.05 -3.68 17.49
N PHE A 10 1.75 -3.05 18.42
CA PHE A 10 2.05 -1.62 18.31
C PHE A 10 2.85 -1.30 17.05
N SER A 11 3.90 -2.07 16.75
CA SER A 11 4.75 -1.86 15.57
C SER A 11 3.98 -2.07 14.26
N VAL A 12 3.14 -3.11 14.19
CA VAL A 12 2.29 -3.35 13.02
C VAL A 12 1.25 -2.24 12.87
N SER A 13 0.57 -1.81 13.95
CA SER A 13 -0.37 -0.69 13.89
C SER A 13 0.31 0.62 13.47
N LEU A 14 1.51 0.89 13.98
CA LEU A 14 2.27 2.10 13.64
C LEU A 14 2.64 2.14 12.16
N ILE A 15 3.10 1.02 11.58
CA ILE A 15 3.46 1.01 10.16
C ILE A 15 2.24 1.12 9.25
N PHE A 16 1.08 0.55 9.65
CA PHE A 16 -0.19 0.76 8.95
C PHE A 16 -0.61 2.24 8.98
N LEU A 17 -0.47 2.92 10.14
CA LEU A 17 -0.75 4.34 10.27
C LEU A 17 0.16 5.18 9.36
N ILE A 18 1.47 4.92 9.40
CA ILE A 18 2.48 5.61 8.58
C ILE A 18 2.16 5.48 7.10
N TYR A 19 1.86 4.26 6.64
CA TYR A 19 1.59 4.00 5.22
C TYR A 19 0.24 4.55 4.78
N GLY A 20 -0.78 4.43 5.63
CA GLY A 20 -2.05 5.11 5.39
C GLY A 20 -1.85 6.62 5.23
N THR A 21 -1.06 7.26 6.11
CA THR A 21 -0.77 8.69 6.04
C THR A 21 -0.04 9.06 4.75
N LEU A 22 0.94 8.27 4.33
CA LEU A 22 1.65 8.52 3.07
C LEU A 22 0.73 8.39 1.86
N ILE A 23 -0.08 7.31 1.78
CA ILE A 23 -1.04 7.11 0.70
C ILE A 23 -2.08 8.22 0.68
N GLY A 24 -2.66 8.55 1.83
CA GLY A 24 -3.62 9.63 1.95
C GLY A 24 -3.07 10.98 1.53
N SER A 25 -1.77 11.21 1.67
CA SER A 25 -1.14 12.46 1.24
C SER A 25 -0.85 12.50 -0.25
N TYR A 26 -0.34 11.44 -0.88
CA TYR A 26 0.04 11.51 -2.28
C TYR A 26 -1.13 11.29 -3.25
N LEU A 27 -2.16 10.52 -2.90
CA LEU A 27 -3.31 10.30 -3.80
C LEU A 27 -4.00 11.60 -4.22
N PRO A 28 -4.34 12.53 -3.30
CA PRO A 28 -4.91 13.83 -3.70
C PRO A 28 -3.94 14.73 -4.48
N TYR A 29 -2.64 14.44 -4.44
CA TYR A 29 -1.63 15.20 -5.17
C TYR A 29 -1.39 14.66 -6.60
N LEU A 30 -1.89 13.47 -6.95
CA LEU A 30 -1.72 12.89 -8.27
C LEU A 30 -2.23 13.76 -9.43
N PRO A 31 -3.33 14.53 -9.34
CA PRO A 31 -3.74 15.45 -10.38
C PRO A 31 -2.64 16.47 -10.75
N PHE A 32 -1.90 16.99 -9.78
CA PHE A 32 -0.77 17.91 -10.03
C PHE A 32 0.39 17.22 -10.76
N VAL A 33 0.60 15.91 -10.49
CA VAL A 33 1.59 15.11 -11.22
C VAL A 33 1.15 14.88 -12.67
N LYS A 34 -0.14 14.61 -12.91
CA LYS A 34 -0.73 14.50 -14.25
C LYS A 34 -0.53 15.79 -15.04
N ASP A 35 -0.87 16.94 -14.45
CA ASP A 35 -0.77 18.25 -15.09
C ASP A 35 0.67 18.58 -15.45
N ARG A 36 1.65 18.17 -14.62
CA ARG A 36 3.09 18.29 -14.93
C ARG A 36 3.50 17.55 -16.19
N PHE A 37 2.84 16.41 -16.50
CA PHE A 37 3.10 15.66 -17.74
C PHE A 37 2.33 16.20 -18.94
N GLY A 38 1.37 17.10 -18.76
CA GLY A 38 0.53 17.64 -19.83
C GLY A 38 -0.35 16.60 -20.51
N ILE A 39 -0.81 15.59 -19.79
CA ILE A 39 -1.60 14.47 -20.33
C ILE A 39 -3.05 14.48 -19.81
N GLY A 40 -3.95 13.88 -20.60
CA GLY A 40 -5.35 13.73 -20.23
C GLY A 40 -5.61 12.61 -19.22
N GLU A 41 -6.84 12.59 -18.66
CA GLU A 41 -7.28 11.62 -17.64
C GLU A 41 -7.12 10.16 -18.12
N SER A 42 -7.53 9.87 -19.37
CA SER A 42 -7.42 8.52 -19.93
C SER A 42 -6.00 8.00 -19.98
N ALA A 43 -5.03 8.83 -20.36
CA ALA A 43 -3.63 8.45 -20.38
C ALA A 43 -3.11 8.26 -18.95
N PHE A 44 -3.46 9.17 -18.03
CA PHE A 44 -3.00 9.08 -16.64
C PHE A 44 -3.56 7.86 -15.90
N SER A 45 -4.79 7.44 -16.22
CA SER A 45 -5.41 6.23 -15.64
C SER A 45 -4.64 4.94 -15.93
N MET A 46 -3.80 4.91 -16.99
CA MET A 46 -2.88 3.79 -17.24
C MET A 46 -1.92 3.56 -16.05
N GLY A 47 -1.59 4.61 -15.27
CA GLY A 47 -0.78 4.46 -14.06
C GLY A 47 -1.38 3.47 -13.08
N PHE A 48 -2.69 3.55 -12.84
CA PHE A 48 -3.38 2.61 -11.96
C PHE A 48 -3.38 1.18 -12.48
N LEU A 49 -3.44 0.99 -13.82
CA LEU A 49 -3.31 -0.34 -14.43
C LEU A 49 -1.89 -0.91 -14.24
N PHE A 50 -0.86 -0.07 -14.37
CA PHE A 50 0.52 -0.48 -14.08
C PHE A 50 0.70 -0.83 -12.60
N GLY A 51 0.16 -0.03 -11.68
CA GLY A 51 0.15 -0.33 -10.25
C GLY A 51 -0.56 -1.66 -9.94
N ALA A 52 -1.73 -1.90 -10.52
CA ALA A 52 -2.45 -3.17 -10.42
C ALA A 52 -1.66 -4.33 -11.03
N GLY A 53 -0.99 -4.12 -12.16
CA GLY A 53 -0.07 -5.10 -12.76
C GLY A 53 1.06 -5.47 -11.82
N GLY A 54 1.66 -4.49 -11.14
CA GLY A 54 2.66 -4.72 -10.10
C GLY A 54 2.12 -5.53 -8.92
N ALA A 55 0.91 -5.23 -8.47
CA ALA A 55 0.23 -5.99 -7.43
C ALA A 55 -0.02 -7.45 -7.85
N LEU A 56 -0.44 -7.69 -9.09
CA LEU A 56 -0.60 -9.06 -9.62
C LEU A 56 0.73 -9.82 -9.68
N LEU A 57 1.82 -9.15 -10.08
CA LEU A 57 3.16 -9.75 -10.07
C LEU A 57 3.63 -10.11 -8.64
N SER A 58 3.13 -9.43 -7.62
CA SER A 58 3.47 -9.75 -6.22
C SER A 58 2.92 -11.10 -5.79
N LEU A 59 1.81 -11.60 -6.35
CA LEU A 59 1.16 -12.84 -5.92
C LEU A 59 2.09 -14.07 -5.93
N PRO A 60 2.85 -14.35 -7.01
CA PRO A 60 3.84 -15.43 -6.99
C PRO A 60 5.15 -15.05 -6.28
N LEU A 61 5.52 -13.75 -6.28
CA LEU A 61 6.82 -13.30 -5.77
C LEU A 61 6.83 -13.14 -4.24
N ALA A 62 5.74 -12.65 -3.65
CA ALA A 62 5.70 -12.39 -2.21
C ALA A 62 5.88 -13.64 -1.36
N PRO A 63 5.20 -14.78 -1.60
CA PRO A 63 5.43 -16.01 -0.86
C PRO A 63 6.88 -16.51 -0.99
N TRP A 64 7.45 -16.41 -2.20
CA TRP A 64 8.84 -16.80 -2.43
C TRP A 64 9.81 -15.93 -1.62
N ILE A 65 9.67 -14.59 -1.68
CA ILE A 65 10.49 -13.65 -0.91
C ILE A 65 10.37 -13.93 0.60
N ILE A 66 9.12 -14.03 1.10
CA ILE A 66 8.85 -14.26 2.52
C ILE A 66 9.46 -15.59 3.01
N LYS A 67 9.38 -16.64 2.17
CA LYS A 67 10.00 -17.93 2.48
C LYS A 67 11.52 -17.82 2.65
N GLN A 68 12.18 -17.03 1.81
CA GLN A 68 13.64 -16.87 1.87
C GLN A 68 14.09 -16.03 3.07
N VAL A 69 13.48 -14.87 3.28
CA VAL A 69 13.99 -13.89 4.26
C VAL A 69 13.19 -13.81 5.56
N GLY A 70 11.99 -14.41 5.60
CA GLY A 70 11.03 -14.31 6.70
C GLY A 70 10.24 -13.00 6.66
N THR A 71 9.05 -13.00 7.30
CA THR A 71 8.10 -11.87 7.26
C THR A 71 8.71 -10.58 7.81
N ARG A 72 9.48 -10.64 8.91
CA ARG A 72 10.11 -9.48 9.56
C ARG A 72 11.04 -8.73 8.61
N LYS A 73 11.95 -9.45 7.94
CA LYS A 73 12.87 -8.84 6.97
C LYS A 73 12.14 -8.41 5.70
N ALA A 74 11.14 -9.20 5.25
CA ALA A 74 10.33 -8.83 4.10
C ALA A 74 9.59 -7.51 4.34
N VAL A 75 8.98 -7.31 5.52
CA VAL A 75 8.36 -6.03 5.89
C VAL A 75 9.37 -4.89 5.79
N LEU A 76 10.57 -5.04 6.37
CA LEU A 76 11.58 -3.98 6.32
C LEU A 76 12.03 -3.67 4.88
N VAL A 77 12.44 -4.69 4.12
CA VAL A 77 12.97 -4.51 2.76
C VAL A 77 11.90 -3.91 1.84
N MET A 78 10.68 -4.45 1.90
CA MET A 78 9.59 -3.91 1.09
C MET A 78 9.19 -2.50 1.53
N SER A 79 9.32 -2.17 2.82
CA SER A 79 9.15 -0.80 3.31
C SER A 79 10.16 0.16 2.69
N LEU A 80 11.43 -0.20 2.74
CA LEU A 80 12.50 0.61 2.14
C LEU A 80 12.29 0.80 0.63
N CYS A 81 11.95 -0.29 -0.08
CA CYS A 81 11.65 -0.24 -1.51
C CYS A 81 10.43 0.64 -1.80
N TYR A 82 9.32 0.44 -1.08
CA TYR A 82 8.09 1.19 -1.30
C TYR A 82 8.29 2.70 -1.09
N LEU A 83 8.88 3.10 0.03
CA LEU A 83 9.16 4.51 0.33
C LEU A 83 10.05 5.15 -0.74
N SER A 84 11.08 4.43 -1.18
CA SER A 84 11.96 4.89 -2.26
C SER A 84 11.18 5.02 -3.58
N MET A 85 10.36 4.01 -3.93
CA MET A 85 9.58 4.03 -5.18
C MET A 85 8.52 5.13 -5.18
N VAL A 86 7.85 5.41 -4.06
CA VAL A 86 6.93 6.56 -3.96
C VAL A 86 7.69 7.87 -4.19
N GLY A 87 8.86 8.04 -3.61
CA GLY A 87 9.72 9.21 -3.87
C GLY A 87 10.10 9.34 -5.34
N PHE A 88 10.57 8.26 -5.97
CA PHE A 88 10.88 8.25 -7.41
C PHE A 88 9.65 8.50 -8.28
N MET A 89 8.49 7.97 -7.92
CA MET A 89 7.23 8.20 -8.63
C MET A 89 6.87 9.69 -8.63
N MET A 90 6.97 10.34 -7.47
CA MET A 90 6.69 11.78 -7.36
C MET A 90 7.71 12.64 -8.10
N ALA A 91 8.96 12.19 -8.21
CA ALA A 91 10.04 12.88 -8.92
C ALA A 91 10.19 12.46 -10.38
N ALA A 92 9.36 11.57 -10.90
CA ALA A 92 9.50 11.01 -12.26
C ALA A 92 9.61 12.12 -13.32
N PRO A 93 10.64 12.11 -14.17
CA PRO A 93 10.87 13.18 -15.17
C PRO A 93 9.98 13.04 -16.41
N SER A 94 9.36 11.89 -16.63
CA SER A 94 8.48 11.62 -17.76
C SER A 94 7.41 10.61 -17.41
N PHE A 95 6.31 10.63 -18.15
CA PHE A 95 5.19 9.72 -17.93
C PHE A 95 5.55 8.22 -18.09
N PRO A 96 6.33 7.78 -19.08
CA PRO A 96 6.76 6.38 -19.16
C PRO A 96 7.56 5.91 -17.92
N ILE A 97 8.42 6.78 -17.38
CA ILE A 97 9.17 6.48 -16.15
C ILE A 97 8.19 6.41 -14.95
N PHE A 98 7.24 7.34 -14.88
CA PHE A 98 6.17 7.29 -13.87
C PHE A 98 5.43 5.94 -13.91
N LEU A 99 5.02 5.46 -15.09
CA LEU A 99 4.34 4.16 -15.26
C LEU A 99 5.20 2.99 -14.76
N ALA A 100 6.48 2.96 -15.15
CA ALA A 100 7.41 1.91 -14.72
C ALA A 100 7.60 1.91 -13.20
N VAL A 101 7.74 3.09 -12.60
CA VAL A 101 7.87 3.22 -11.14
C VAL A 101 6.56 2.88 -10.44
N PHE A 102 5.41 3.26 -11.01
CA PHE A 102 4.11 2.92 -10.40
C PHE A 102 3.85 1.41 -10.39
N LEU A 103 4.31 0.68 -11.40
CA LEU A 103 4.32 -0.79 -11.38
C LEU A 103 5.14 -1.32 -10.19
N LEU A 104 6.33 -0.77 -9.95
CA LEU A 104 7.18 -1.14 -8.82
C LEU A 104 6.55 -0.74 -7.46
N VAL A 105 5.84 0.38 -7.39
CA VAL A 105 5.05 0.77 -6.23
C VAL A 105 3.99 -0.29 -5.93
N GLY A 106 3.23 -0.73 -6.93
CA GLY A 106 2.22 -1.78 -6.78
C GLY A 106 2.83 -3.11 -6.32
N LEU A 107 3.94 -3.52 -6.93
CA LEU A 107 4.66 -4.74 -6.55
C LEU A 107 5.15 -4.70 -5.09
N THR A 108 5.76 -3.60 -4.69
CA THR A 108 6.37 -3.48 -3.36
C THR A 108 5.33 -3.36 -2.27
N ILE A 109 4.27 -2.55 -2.46
CA ILE A 109 3.22 -2.39 -1.45
C ILE A 109 2.43 -3.69 -1.25
N SER A 110 2.10 -4.42 -2.33
CA SER A 110 1.36 -5.68 -2.21
C SER A 110 2.21 -6.79 -1.58
N THR A 111 3.51 -6.86 -1.89
CA THR A 111 4.43 -7.80 -1.22
C THR A 111 4.58 -7.47 0.26
N TRP A 112 4.68 -6.18 0.60
CA TRP A 112 4.71 -5.69 1.96
C TRP A 112 3.43 -6.07 2.72
N GLU A 113 2.27 -5.85 2.09
CA GLU A 113 0.96 -6.14 2.69
C GLU A 113 0.81 -7.61 3.06
N ILE A 114 1.22 -8.53 2.18
CA ILE A 114 1.23 -9.98 2.48
C ILE A 114 2.13 -10.27 3.68
N ALA A 115 3.32 -9.68 3.73
CA ALA A 115 4.27 -9.91 4.82
C ALA A 115 3.78 -9.36 6.16
N VAL A 116 3.21 -8.14 6.18
CA VAL A 116 2.74 -7.51 7.41
C VAL A 116 1.44 -8.13 7.91
N ASN A 117 0.55 -8.59 7.01
CA ASN A 117 -0.66 -9.32 7.40
C ASN A 117 -0.31 -10.69 7.99
N SER A 118 0.76 -11.35 7.54
CA SER A 118 1.26 -12.57 8.20
C SER A 118 1.74 -12.28 9.64
N GLN A 119 2.34 -11.12 9.89
CA GLN A 119 2.66 -10.66 11.24
C GLN A 119 1.39 -10.41 12.08
N ALA A 120 0.39 -9.74 11.49
CA ALA A 120 -0.87 -9.44 12.17
C ALA A 120 -1.63 -10.71 12.57
N SER A 121 -1.67 -11.72 11.68
CA SER A 121 -2.27 -13.02 11.96
C SER A 121 -1.57 -13.73 13.13
N ALA A 122 -0.22 -13.78 13.11
CA ALA A 122 0.55 -14.39 14.20
C ALA A 122 0.34 -13.66 15.55
N ILE A 123 0.15 -12.34 15.53
CA ILE A 123 -0.17 -11.56 16.73
C ILE A 123 -1.57 -11.94 17.25
N GLU A 124 -2.55 -12.02 16.35
CA GLU A 124 -3.92 -12.42 16.69
C GLU A 124 -3.96 -13.79 17.35
N ASP A 125 -3.27 -14.78 16.75
CA ASP A 125 -3.16 -16.14 17.27
C ASP A 125 -2.55 -16.16 18.69
N GLN A 126 -1.45 -15.41 18.90
CA GLN A 126 -0.79 -15.36 20.21
C GLN A 126 -1.57 -14.57 21.27
N MET A 127 -2.37 -13.59 20.86
CA MET A 127 -3.21 -12.81 21.78
C MET A 127 -4.53 -13.50 22.12
N GLY A 128 -4.94 -14.51 21.34
CA GLY A 128 -6.21 -15.22 21.51
C GLY A 128 -7.45 -14.34 21.36
N ARG A 129 -7.34 -13.22 20.66
CA ARG A 129 -8.44 -12.26 20.41
C ARG A 129 -8.27 -11.52 19.10
N PRO A 130 -9.38 -11.14 18.41
CA PRO A 130 -9.31 -10.42 17.15
C PRO A 130 -8.59 -9.06 17.30
N VAL A 131 -7.54 -8.83 16.50
CA VAL A 131 -6.80 -7.58 16.49
C VAL A 131 -6.60 -7.03 15.07
N ILE A 132 -6.74 -7.86 14.03
CA ILE A 132 -6.51 -7.50 12.63
C ILE A 132 -7.36 -6.30 12.21
N SER A 133 -8.67 -6.32 12.53
CA SER A 133 -9.57 -5.21 12.19
C SER A 133 -9.13 -3.88 12.82
N SER A 134 -8.63 -3.92 14.08
CA SER A 134 -8.11 -2.72 14.74
C SER A 134 -6.82 -2.21 14.11
N ILE A 135 -5.97 -3.12 13.63
CA ILE A 135 -4.73 -2.78 12.90
C ILE A 135 -5.08 -2.08 11.57
N HIS A 136 -6.02 -2.63 10.80
CA HIS A 136 -6.51 -1.98 9.57
C HIS A 136 -7.21 -0.64 9.84
N GLY A 137 -7.82 -0.46 11.02
CA GLY A 137 -8.34 0.83 11.46
C GLY A 137 -7.27 1.92 11.52
N PHE A 138 -6.03 1.59 11.87
CA PHE A 138 -4.89 2.54 11.83
C PHE A 138 -4.52 2.95 10.40
N TRP A 139 -4.69 2.07 9.41
CA TRP A 139 -4.54 2.45 8.00
C TRP A 139 -5.56 3.50 7.59
N SER A 140 -6.83 3.28 7.89
CA SER A 140 -7.92 4.23 7.57
C SER A 140 -7.71 5.57 8.28
N LEU A 141 -7.32 5.54 9.56
CA LEU A 141 -6.97 6.74 10.31
C LEU A 141 -5.79 7.49 9.67
N GLY A 142 -4.75 6.76 9.28
CA GLY A 142 -3.60 7.31 8.59
C GLY A 142 -4.00 7.97 7.27
N THR A 143 -4.81 7.28 6.45
CA THR A 143 -5.29 7.82 5.17
C THR A 143 -6.08 9.11 5.38
N PHE A 144 -6.94 9.17 6.37
CA PHE A 144 -7.66 10.39 6.75
C PHE A 144 -6.70 11.52 7.14
N ILE A 145 -5.74 11.24 8.02
CA ILE A 145 -4.73 12.23 8.46
C ILE A 145 -3.92 12.74 7.26
N GLY A 146 -3.45 11.84 6.40
CA GLY A 146 -2.66 12.21 5.22
C GLY A 146 -3.44 13.07 4.23
N SER A 147 -4.71 12.72 3.96
CA SER A 147 -5.57 13.51 3.07
C SER A 147 -5.89 14.88 3.65
N ALA A 148 -6.21 14.94 4.94
CA ALA A 148 -6.46 16.22 5.62
C ALA A 148 -5.22 17.10 5.65
N ALA A 149 -4.04 16.50 5.91
CA ALA A 149 -2.76 17.23 5.89
C ALA A 149 -2.45 17.79 4.50
N MET A 150 -2.66 16.99 3.42
CA MET A 150 -2.45 17.46 2.06
C MET A 150 -3.44 18.57 1.69
N ALA A 151 -4.72 18.43 2.03
CA ALA A 151 -5.71 19.47 1.78
C ALA A 151 -5.36 20.79 2.50
N GLY A 152 -4.98 20.73 3.78
CA GLY A 152 -4.51 21.91 4.52
C GLY A 152 -3.24 22.52 3.95
N TRP A 153 -2.28 21.69 3.50
CA TRP A 153 -1.04 22.13 2.89
C TRP A 153 -1.27 22.89 1.58
N LEU A 154 -2.16 22.36 0.73
CA LEU A 154 -2.55 23.00 -0.53
C LEU A 154 -3.38 24.27 -0.31
N ALA A 155 -4.22 24.31 0.73
CA ALA A 155 -4.96 25.53 1.10
C ALA A 155 -4.06 26.68 1.55
N LEU A 156 -2.85 26.38 2.01
CA LEU A 156 -1.80 27.36 2.31
C LEU A 156 -0.93 27.70 1.08
N GLU A 157 -1.35 27.27 -0.12
CA GLU A 157 -0.63 27.47 -1.38
C GLU A 157 0.80 26.90 -1.40
N LEU A 158 1.07 25.94 -0.51
CA LEU A 158 2.36 25.27 -0.43
C LEU A 158 2.43 24.10 -1.42
N ASN A 159 3.62 23.90 -1.99
CA ASN A 159 3.81 22.77 -2.90
C ASN A 159 3.75 21.43 -2.15
N GLY A 160 2.74 20.61 -2.45
CA GLY A 160 2.45 19.34 -1.78
C GLY A 160 3.58 18.31 -1.85
N ILE A 161 4.51 18.44 -2.81
CA ILE A 161 5.67 17.56 -2.92
C ILE A 161 6.53 17.57 -1.64
N TRP A 162 6.65 18.71 -0.97
CA TRP A 162 7.44 18.83 0.26
C TRP A 162 6.81 18.08 1.45
N LEU A 163 5.48 18.07 1.53
CA LEU A 163 4.78 17.26 2.53
C LEU A 163 5.06 15.76 2.30
N ILE A 164 4.98 15.30 1.05
CA ILE A 164 5.22 13.89 0.70
C ILE A 164 6.65 13.50 1.05
N TRP A 165 7.65 14.31 0.67
CA TRP A 165 9.05 14.05 1.02
C TRP A 165 9.29 14.06 2.53
N GLY A 166 8.68 15.01 3.25
CA GLY A 166 8.74 15.05 4.72
C GLY A 166 8.20 13.77 5.35
N LEU A 167 7.05 13.28 4.86
CA LEU A 167 6.45 12.03 5.33
C LEU A 167 7.31 10.80 4.99
N ILE A 168 7.94 10.77 3.81
CA ILE A 168 8.89 9.70 3.43
C ILE A 168 10.08 9.68 4.41
N VAL A 169 10.68 10.83 4.67
CA VAL A 169 11.82 10.93 5.63
C VAL A 169 11.39 10.49 7.03
N LEU A 170 10.25 10.97 7.53
CA LEU A 170 9.72 10.54 8.83
C LEU A 170 9.45 9.04 8.88
N SER A 171 8.95 8.48 7.78
CA SER A 171 8.71 7.03 7.65
C SER A 171 10.03 6.25 7.74
N PHE A 172 11.07 6.67 7.03
CA PHE A 172 12.41 6.04 7.13
C PHE A 172 12.95 6.09 8.56
N LEU A 173 12.78 7.22 9.25
CA LEU A 173 13.24 7.37 10.65
C LEU A 173 12.46 6.47 11.63
N ALA A 174 11.19 6.16 11.33
CA ALA A 174 10.37 5.28 12.15
C ALA A 174 10.66 3.78 11.95
N LEU A 175 11.19 3.38 10.77
CA LEU A 175 11.40 1.98 10.43
C LEU A 175 12.24 1.18 11.43
N PRO A 176 13.36 1.69 12.01
CA PRO A 176 14.13 0.93 12.98
C PRO A 176 13.29 0.52 14.18
N LYS A 177 12.49 1.45 14.73
CA LYS A 177 11.61 1.17 15.87
C LYS A 177 10.52 0.17 15.51
N VAL A 178 9.91 0.30 14.33
CA VAL A 178 8.93 -0.67 13.83
C VAL A 178 9.58 -2.04 13.73
N TYR A 179 10.75 -2.12 13.08
CA TYR A 179 11.46 -3.39 12.88
C TYR A 179 11.78 -4.10 14.18
N ASP A 180 12.23 -3.37 15.20
CA ASP A 180 12.58 -3.96 16.50
C ASP A 180 11.38 -4.60 17.19
N GLY A 181 10.18 -4.08 17.00
CA GLY A 181 8.95 -4.63 17.57
C GLY A 181 8.31 -5.76 16.76
N LEU A 182 8.73 -6.03 15.51
CA LEU A 182 8.15 -7.12 14.73
C LEU A 182 8.60 -8.51 15.25
N MET A 183 7.69 -9.48 15.15
CA MET A 183 7.97 -10.87 15.51
C MET A 183 9.06 -11.47 14.64
N ARG A 184 9.92 -12.26 15.26
CA ARG A 184 10.95 -13.03 14.55
C ARG A 184 10.36 -14.28 13.92
N ARG A 185 11.07 -14.85 12.95
CA ARG A 185 10.62 -16.03 12.20
C ARG A 185 10.23 -17.21 13.11
N GLU A 186 10.98 -17.40 14.20
CA GLU A 186 10.76 -18.47 15.16
C GLU A 186 9.48 -18.28 15.99
N GLN A 187 8.95 -17.07 16.04
CA GLN A 187 7.73 -16.72 16.78
C GLN A 187 6.46 -16.83 15.93
N ILE A 188 6.60 -17.04 14.63
CA ILE A 188 5.47 -17.10 13.68
C ILE A 188 5.19 -18.58 13.39
N PRO A 189 3.99 -19.09 13.75
CA PRO A 189 3.61 -20.46 13.44
C PRO A 189 3.69 -20.72 11.92
N ALA A 190 4.19 -21.92 11.54
CA ALA A 190 4.25 -22.30 10.14
C ALA A 190 2.87 -22.31 9.45
N GLU A 191 1.80 -22.38 10.24
CA GLU A 191 0.42 -22.33 9.75
C GLU A 191 -0.06 -20.94 9.36
N SER A 192 0.42 -19.89 10.03
CA SER A 192 0.12 -18.49 9.66
C SER A 192 0.84 -18.03 8.39
N THR A 193 1.79 -18.83 7.90
CA THR A 193 2.44 -18.68 6.58
C THR A 193 1.88 -19.64 5.53
N LYS A 194 0.85 -20.44 5.87
CA LYS A 194 0.19 -21.25 4.85
C LYS A 194 -0.39 -20.32 3.80
N GLU A 195 0.15 -20.47 2.60
CA GLU A 195 -0.39 -19.91 1.37
C GLU A 195 -1.92 -19.97 1.42
N SER A 196 -2.56 -18.82 1.25
CA SER A 196 -3.92 -18.82 0.72
C SER A 196 -3.91 -19.82 -0.43
N ALA A 197 -4.71 -20.88 -0.32
CA ALA A 197 -4.75 -21.93 -1.33
C ALA A 197 -4.80 -21.27 -2.72
N PRO A 198 -4.03 -21.76 -3.70
CA PRO A 198 -3.96 -21.11 -5.01
C PRO A 198 -5.38 -20.84 -5.47
N LEU A 199 -5.67 -19.59 -5.79
CA LEU A 199 -7.00 -19.15 -6.22
C LEU A 199 -7.38 -20.04 -7.42
N LYS A 200 -8.16 -21.08 -7.14
CA LYS A 200 -8.65 -21.95 -8.23
C LYS A 200 -9.47 -21.04 -9.14
N LEU A 201 -9.21 -21.09 -10.44
CA LEU A 201 -9.89 -20.29 -11.47
C LEU A 201 -11.42 -20.24 -11.29
N LYS A 202 -12.02 -21.30 -10.72
CA LYS A 202 -13.45 -21.36 -10.39
C LYS A 202 -13.90 -20.30 -9.38
N TYR A 203 -13.00 -19.82 -8.48
CA TYR A 203 -13.35 -18.76 -7.52
C TYR A 203 -13.24 -17.36 -8.14
N MET A 204 -12.41 -17.19 -9.18
CA MET A 204 -12.37 -15.94 -9.96
C MET A 204 -13.67 -15.74 -10.76
N LEU A 205 -14.35 -16.83 -11.10
CA LEU A 205 -15.66 -16.82 -11.78
C LEU A 205 -16.84 -16.83 -10.79
N TYR A 206 -16.57 -16.62 -9.49
CA TYR A 206 -17.63 -16.53 -8.49
C TYR A 206 -18.52 -15.31 -8.76
N PRO A 207 -19.86 -15.50 -8.95
CA PRO A 207 -20.74 -14.43 -9.40
C PRO A 207 -20.64 -13.10 -8.62
N PRO A 208 -20.49 -13.10 -7.27
CA PRO A 208 -20.28 -11.86 -6.53
C PRO A 208 -19.00 -11.10 -6.90
N LEU A 209 -17.89 -11.79 -7.20
CA LEU A 209 -16.65 -11.14 -7.63
C LEU A 209 -16.80 -10.53 -9.03
N ILE A 210 -17.49 -11.23 -9.92
CA ILE A 210 -17.85 -10.71 -11.25
C ILE A 210 -18.74 -9.49 -11.10
N ALA A 211 -19.76 -9.54 -10.23
CA ALA A 211 -20.66 -8.41 -9.97
C ALA A 211 -19.91 -7.18 -9.43
N VAL A 212 -18.98 -7.38 -8.50
CA VAL A 212 -18.12 -6.28 -7.98
C VAL A 212 -17.24 -5.71 -9.09
N ALA A 213 -16.62 -6.55 -9.92
CA ALA A 213 -15.82 -6.09 -11.05
C ALA A 213 -16.65 -5.29 -12.06
N PHE A 214 -17.86 -5.77 -12.39
CA PHE A 214 -18.79 -5.03 -13.25
C PHE A 214 -19.24 -3.71 -12.62
N TYR A 215 -19.54 -3.68 -11.33
CA TYR A 215 -19.91 -2.46 -10.61
C TYR A 215 -18.79 -1.42 -10.64
N MET A 216 -17.55 -1.84 -10.40
CA MET A 216 -16.38 -0.96 -10.45
C MET A 216 -16.15 -0.42 -11.87
N ILE A 217 -16.25 -1.26 -12.90
CA ILE A 217 -16.12 -0.85 -14.31
C ILE A 217 -17.24 0.10 -14.69
N ALA A 218 -18.49 -0.20 -14.34
CA ALA A 218 -19.64 0.66 -14.63
C ALA A 218 -19.54 2.02 -13.91
N GLY A 219 -19.06 2.06 -12.67
CA GLY A 219 -18.78 3.28 -11.93
C GLY A 219 -17.76 4.17 -12.65
N TYR A 220 -16.64 3.59 -13.08
CA TYR A 220 -15.62 4.30 -13.87
C TYR A 220 -16.14 4.83 -15.20
N MET A 221 -16.97 4.04 -15.90
CA MET A 221 -17.55 4.44 -17.18
C MET A 221 -18.56 5.59 -17.01
N LEU A 222 -19.36 5.57 -15.96
CA LEU A 222 -20.34 6.61 -15.66
C LEU A 222 -19.67 7.94 -15.28
N GLU A 223 -18.63 7.92 -14.45
CA GLU A 223 -17.86 9.13 -14.11
C GLU A 223 -17.21 9.75 -15.36
N GLY A 224 -16.67 8.91 -16.25
CA GLY A 224 -16.09 9.38 -17.53
C GLY A 224 -17.10 10.06 -18.46
N THR A 225 -18.36 9.61 -18.45
CA THR A 225 -19.42 10.22 -19.30
C THR A 225 -19.98 11.52 -18.73
N PHE A 226 -20.01 11.69 -17.41
CA PHE A 226 -20.42 12.95 -16.77
C PHE A 226 -19.43 14.08 -17.00
N GLN A 227 -18.13 13.77 -17.09
CA GLN A 227 -17.10 14.78 -17.39
C GLN A 227 -17.05 15.18 -18.87
N ALA A 228 -17.45 14.28 -19.78
CA ALA A 228 -17.47 14.57 -21.22
C ALA A 228 -18.74 15.35 -21.68
N GLY A 229 -19.79 15.39 -20.88
CA GLY A 229 -21.07 16.06 -21.20
C GLY A 229 -21.22 17.48 -20.64
N GLY A 230 -20.21 18.00 -19.94
CA GLY A 230 -20.20 19.31 -19.28
C GLY A 230 -19.37 20.39 -19.99
N ALA A 231 -19.06 20.21 -21.28
CA ALA A 231 -18.37 21.22 -22.10
C ALA A 231 -19.33 21.89 -23.10
#